data_b56d3532e6db9eafbe7d6a90f3db3930
#
_entry.id   b56d3532e6db9eafbe7d6a90f3db3930
#
_cell.length_a   1.000
_cell.length_b   1.000
_cell.length_c   1.000
_cell.angle_alpha   90.00
_cell.angle_beta   90.00
_cell.angle_gamma   90.00
#
_symmetry.space_group_name_H-M   'P 1'
#
loop_
_entity.id
_entity.type
_entity.pdbx_description
1 polymer ?
#
loop_
_entity_poly.entity_id
_entity_poly.type
_entity_poly.pdbx_seq_one_letter_code
_entity_poly.pdbx_strand_id
1 'polypeptide(L)'
;LGKLRSIQVFIIGKVKNAGSHFVNSYSTAFTALYQSGGPTIKGSLRDIRVIRNGEVVSSLDLYDFITTGKKPNDIRLQNNDVVYVPPRHSTIKLKGEVKEKAFFELRKEENLQDLIKYSGGLPTTADIQNVQIERIHSFKERERTGEIYEVLAKDLGTFKKDSFQINPIAIHDKDVVTIFPVTGDHVQDT
;
A
#
# COMPACT_ATOMS: atom_id res chain seq x y z
N LEU A 1 40.67 2.53 15.72
CA LEU A 1 39.32 2.37 15.14
C LEU A 1 38.59 1.30 15.92
N GLY A 2 37.61 1.70 16.79
CA GLY A 2 36.82 0.76 17.59
C GLY A 2 36.00 -0.17 16.73
N LYS A 3 35.96 -1.48 17.03
CA LYS A 3 35.06 -2.43 16.37
C LYS A 3 33.62 -2.02 16.64
N LEU A 4 32.86 -1.85 15.60
CA LEU A 4 31.41 -1.64 15.72
C LEU A 4 30.78 -2.86 16.42
N ARG A 5 30.04 -2.60 17.50
CA ARG A 5 29.39 -3.66 18.26
C ARG A 5 28.23 -4.22 17.44
N SER A 6 28.18 -5.52 17.29
CA SER A 6 27.08 -6.24 16.65
C SER A 6 26.01 -6.58 17.68
N ILE A 7 24.75 -6.51 17.28
CA ILE A 7 23.59 -6.95 18.04
C ILE A 7 22.84 -8.03 17.25
N GLN A 8 22.20 -8.94 17.96
CA GLN A 8 21.33 -9.95 17.38
C GLN A 8 19.89 -9.43 17.40
N VAL A 9 19.18 -9.54 16.26
CA VAL A 9 17.76 -9.20 16.12
C VAL A 9 17.05 -10.32 15.38
N PHE A 10 15.74 -10.41 15.54
CA PHE A 10 14.91 -11.39 14.85
C PHE A 10 14.03 -10.67 13.83
N ILE A 11 14.04 -11.12 12.58
CA ILE A 11 13.19 -10.60 11.52
C ILE A 11 12.26 -11.71 11.10
N ILE A 12 10.96 -11.55 11.31
CA ILE A 12 9.99 -12.63 11.18
C ILE A 12 8.72 -12.17 10.43
N GLY A 13 7.88 -13.14 10.07
CA GLY A 13 6.63 -12.91 9.35
C GLY A 13 6.81 -13.00 7.84
N LYS A 14 6.19 -12.10 7.10
CA LYS A 14 6.17 -12.10 5.62
C LYS A 14 7.37 -11.36 5.03
N VAL A 15 8.56 -11.82 5.33
CA VAL A 15 9.86 -11.31 4.85
C VAL A 15 10.55 -12.36 3.97
N LYS A 16 11.50 -11.93 3.14
CA LYS A 16 12.23 -12.85 2.25
C LYS A 16 13.16 -13.78 3.03
N ASN A 17 13.97 -13.23 3.93
CA ASN A 17 14.90 -14.00 4.75
C ASN A 17 14.53 -13.85 6.22
N ALA A 18 13.56 -14.67 6.66
CA ALA A 18 13.16 -14.72 8.06
C ALA A 18 14.23 -15.43 8.92
N GLY A 19 14.40 -14.97 10.15
CA GLY A 19 15.30 -15.60 11.11
C GLY A 19 16.06 -14.62 11.98
N SER A 20 17.14 -15.12 12.57
CA SER A 20 18.06 -14.33 13.38
C SER A 20 19.10 -13.64 12.49
N HIS A 21 19.30 -12.36 12.71
CA HIS A 21 20.25 -11.53 11.98
C HIS A 21 21.18 -10.81 12.93
N PHE A 22 22.47 -10.76 12.57
CA PHE A 22 23.44 -9.91 13.25
C PHE A 22 23.56 -8.60 12.48
N VAL A 23 23.23 -7.51 13.15
CA VAL A 23 23.26 -6.16 12.59
C VAL A 23 24.16 -5.26 13.44
N ASN A 24 24.58 -4.14 12.89
CA ASN A 24 25.32 -3.13 13.62
C ASN A 24 24.45 -2.51 14.73
N SER A 25 25.04 -2.18 15.88
CA SER A 25 24.32 -1.55 17.00
C SER A 25 23.70 -0.18 16.68
N TYR A 26 24.03 0.42 15.53
CA TYR A 26 23.38 1.64 15.01
C TYR A 26 22.27 1.36 14.00
N SER A 27 22.03 0.09 13.66
CA SER A 27 21.00 -0.30 12.69
C SER A 27 19.61 0.05 13.22
N THR A 28 18.77 0.49 12.29
CA THR A 28 17.37 0.77 12.52
C THR A 28 16.51 -0.39 12.00
N ALA A 29 15.22 -0.40 12.33
CA ALA A 29 14.28 -1.41 11.85
C ALA A 29 14.22 -1.44 10.31
N PHE A 30 14.22 -0.27 9.66
CA PHE A 30 14.24 -0.16 8.21
C PHE A 30 15.51 -0.77 7.60
N THR A 31 16.69 -0.44 8.14
CA THR A 31 17.96 -0.98 7.62
C THR A 31 18.09 -2.48 7.80
N ALA A 32 17.66 -3.01 8.95
CA ALA A 32 17.66 -4.45 9.21
C ALA A 32 16.68 -5.19 8.28
N LEU A 33 15.49 -4.64 8.08
CA LEU A 33 14.51 -5.18 7.13
C LEU A 33 15.04 -5.20 5.70
N TYR A 34 15.70 -4.12 5.27
CA TYR A 34 16.34 -4.06 3.96
C TYR A 34 17.42 -5.14 3.79
N GLN A 35 18.27 -5.35 4.80
CA GLN A 35 19.31 -6.39 4.78
C GLN A 35 18.72 -7.81 4.72
N SER A 36 17.54 -8.04 5.28
CA SER A 36 16.80 -9.31 5.16
C SER A 36 16.12 -9.52 3.80
N GLY A 37 16.31 -8.60 2.85
CA GLY A 37 15.67 -8.63 1.53
C GLY A 37 14.27 -8.03 1.48
N GLY A 38 13.79 -7.44 2.58
CA GLY A 38 12.51 -6.75 2.67
C GLY A 38 11.29 -7.66 2.78
N PRO A 39 10.08 -7.07 2.84
CA PRO A 39 8.82 -7.79 2.84
C PRO A 39 8.63 -8.61 1.57
N THR A 40 7.92 -9.73 1.70
CA THR A 40 7.43 -10.47 0.53
C THR A 40 6.22 -9.75 -0.07
N ILE A 41 5.81 -10.17 -1.27
CA ILE A 41 4.60 -9.64 -1.94
C ILE A 41 3.31 -9.82 -1.10
N LYS A 42 3.29 -10.75 -0.14
CA LYS A 42 2.18 -10.98 0.80
C LYS A 42 2.36 -10.25 2.13
N GLY A 43 3.50 -9.58 2.34
CA GLY A 43 3.80 -8.82 3.56
C GLY A 43 3.25 -7.41 3.51
N SER A 44 2.80 -6.91 4.67
CA SER A 44 2.38 -5.53 4.81
C SER A 44 3.59 -4.59 4.64
N LEU A 45 3.38 -3.51 3.90
CA LEU A 45 4.28 -2.37 3.81
C LEU A 45 3.87 -1.23 4.75
N ARG A 46 2.71 -1.39 5.42
CA ARG A 46 2.03 -0.34 6.19
C ARG A 46 2.03 -0.58 7.70
N ASP A 47 2.33 -1.82 8.14
CA ASP A 47 2.27 -2.20 9.55
C ASP A 47 3.46 -3.10 9.93
N ILE A 48 4.68 -2.58 9.78
CA ILE A 48 5.90 -3.28 10.18
C ILE A 48 6.20 -2.91 11.62
N ARG A 49 6.19 -3.89 12.53
CA ARG A 49 6.27 -3.67 13.96
C ARG A 49 7.65 -4.02 14.52
N VAL A 50 8.15 -3.17 15.40
CA VAL A 50 9.30 -3.51 16.26
C VAL A 50 8.77 -3.88 17.64
N ILE A 51 9.09 -5.10 18.04
CA ILE A 51 8.66 -5.67 19.32
C ILE A 51 9.88 -5.81 20.21
N ARG A 52 9.80 -5.24 21.40
CA ARG A 52 10.85 -5.29 22.44
C ARG A 52 10.23 -5.74 23.73
N ASN A 53 10.81 -6.78 24.35
CA ASN A 53 10.30 -7.37 25.61
C ASN A 53 8.80 -7.74 25.56
N GLY A 54 8.31 -8.18 24.39
CA GLY A 54 6.92 -8.57 24.19
C GLY A 54 5.97 -7.41 23.84
N GLU A 55 6.43 -6.17 23.84
CA GLU A 55 5.60 -4.99 23.54
C GLU A 55 5.97 -4.35 22.19
N VAL A 56 4.99 -3.81 21.48
CA VAL A 56 5.21 -3.05 20.26
C VAL A 56 5.73 -1.67 20.60
N VAL A 57 7.01 -1.42 20.34
CA VAL A 57 7.66 -0.13 20.61
C VAL A 57 7.70 0.82 19.43
N SER A 58 7.45 0.33 18.22
CA SER A 58 7.34 1.15 17.00
C SER A 58 6.57 0.40 15.92
N SER A 59 5.89 1.16 15.07
CA SER A 59 5.29 0.68 13.83
C SER A 59 5.74 1.57 12.66
N LEU A 60 6.20 0.93 11.59
CA LEU A 60 6.68 1.61 10.39
C LEU A 60 5.65 1.45 9.27
N ASP A 61 5.31 2.57 8.62
CA ASP A 61 4.62 2.62 7.34
C ASP A 61 5.62 3.04 6.25
N LEU A 62 5.81 2.17 5.26
CA LEU A 62 6.75 2.44 4.17
C LEU A 62 6.12 3.19 3.01
N TYR A 63 4.81 3.44 3.00
CA TYR A 63 4.16 4.12 1.88
C TYR A 63 4.63 5.57 1.73
N ASP A 64 4.78 6.31 2.83
CA ASP A 64 5.34 7.65 2.77
C ASP A 64 6.76 7.65 2.23
N PHE A 65 7.56 6.66 2.58
CA PHE A 65 8.91 6.52 2.04
C PHE A 65 8.91 6.23 0.54
N ILE A 66 8.07 5.28 0.10
CA ILE A 66 7.99 4.86 -1.30
C ILE A 66 7.43 5.99 -2.18
N THR A 67 6.43 6.73 -1.71
CA THR A 67 5.72 7.74 -2.51
C THR A 67 6.35 9.13 -2.45
N THR A 68 7.00 9.49 -1.34
CA THR A 68 7.51 10.85 -1.12
C THR A 68 9.00 10.92 -0.79
N GLY A 69 9.66 9.77 -0.56
CA GLY A 69 11.02 9.70 -0.06
C GLY A 69 11.19 10.08 1.42
N LYS A 70 10.11 10.40 2.12
CA LYS A 70 10.17 10.71 3.55
C LYS A 70 10.53 9.47 4.35
N LYS A 71 11.59 9.59 5.15
CA LYS A 71 12.02 8.51 6.02
C LYS A 71 10.91 8.14 7.01
N PRO A 72 10.56 6.84 7.17
CA PRO A 72 9.55 6.43 8.14
C PRO A 72 9.98 6.76 9.57
N ASN A 73 9.05 6.71 10.52
CA ASN A 73 9.36 6.82 11.95
C ASN A 73 10.11 5.57 12.41
N ASP A 74 11.41 5.57 12.14
CA ASP A 74 12.30 4.42 12.22
C ASP A 74 13.15 4.52 13.49
N ILE A 75 13.10 3.49 14.32
CA ILE A 75 13.86 3.44 15.57
C ILE A 75 15.12 2.61 15.46
N ARG A 76 16.12 2.96 16.27
CA ARG A 76 17.31 2.14 16.46
C ARG A 76 16.97 0.84 17.18
N LEU A 77 17.45 -0.27 16.62
CA LEU A 77 17.25 -1.59 17.20
C LEU A 77 18.16 -1.82 18.42
N GLN A 78 17.69 -2.67 19.32
CA GLN A 78 18.41 -3.19 20.44
C GLN A 78 18.59 -4.71 20.32
N ASN A 79 19.47 -5.26 21.13
CA ASN A 79 19.69 -6.71 21.16
C ASN A 79 18.41 -7.44 21.54
N ASN A 80 18.07 -8.51 20.81
CA ASN A 80 16.85 -9.30 20.93
C ASN A 80 15.55 -8.62 20.49
N ASP A 81 15.61 -7.46 19.83
CA ASP A 81 14.41 -6.89 19.19
C ASP A 81 13.89 -7.81 18.09
N VAL A 82 12.58 -7.82 17.93
CA VAL A 82 11.89 -8.54 16.87
C VAL A 82 11.29 -7.54 15.87
N VAL A 83 11.68 -7.62 14.60
CA VAL A 83 11.06 -6.89 13.51
C VAL A 83 10.04 -7.83 12.86
N TYR A 84 8.77 -7.53 13.01
CA TYR A 84 7.67 -8.37 12.54
C TYR A 84 6.94 -7.72 11.35
N VAL A 85 6.84 -8.46 10.26
CA VAL A 85 6.07 -8.07 9.07
C VAL A 85 4.81 -8.94 9.00
N PRO A 86 3.63 -8.40 9.32
CA PRO A 86 2.37 -9.14 9.21
C PRO A 86 1.97 -9.36 7.74
N PRO A 87 0.98 -10.23 7.46
CA PRO A 87 0.31 -10.25 6.16
C PRO A 87 -0.35 -8.91 5.85
N ARG A 88 -0.52 -8.60 4.56
CA ARG A 88 -1.30 -7.42 4.13
C ARG A 88 -2.73 -7.52 4.63
N HIS A 89 -3.28 -6.38 5.07
CA HIS A 89 -4.67 -6.29 5.52
C HIS A 89 -5.62 -6.26 4.33
N SER A 90 -5.44 -5.31 3.44
CA SER A 90 -6.30 -5.08 2.30
C SER A 90 -5.44 -4.96 1.04
N THR A 91 -5.91 -5.50 -0.07
CA THR A 91 -5.19 -5.47 -1.33
C THR A 91 -6.14 -5.08 -2.44
N ILE A 92 -5.92 -3.91 -3.02
CA ILE A 92 -6.70 -3.32 -4.10
C ILE A 92 -5.88 -3.40 -5.38
N LYS A 93 -6.51 -3.84 -6.47
CA LYS A 93 -5.90 -3.79 -7.80
C LYS A 93 -6.33 -2.51 -8.51
N LEU A 94 -5.37 -1.68 -8.88
CA LEU A 94 -5.61 -0.49 -9.69
C LEU A 94 -5.14 -0.75 -11.13
N LYS A 95 -6.02 -0.49 -12.10
CA LYS A 95 -5.76 -0.70 -13.53
C LYS A 95 -6.34 0.42 -14.39
N GLY A 96 -6.05 0.40 -15.69
CA GLY A 96 -6.55 1.38 -16.65
C GLY A 96 -5.66 2.60 -16.78
N GLU A 97 -6.23 3.78 -16.91
CA GLU A 97 -5.51 5.02 -17.20
C GLU A 97 -5.05 5.71 -15.91
N VAL A 98 -3.99 5.15 -15.32
CA VAL A 98 -3.31 5.63 -14.11
C VAL A 98 -1.82 5.62 -14.33
N LYS A 99 -1.07 6.44 -13.57
CA LYS A 99 0.39 6.51 -13.71
C LYS A 99 1.06 5.20 -13.31
N GLU A 100 0.63 4.58 -12.21
CA GLU A 100 1.19 3.32 -11.73
C GLU A 100 0.08 2.27 -11.58
N LYS A 101 0.13 1.21 -12.41
CA LYS A 101 -0.80 0.07 -12.37
C LYS A 101 -0.22 -1.00 -11.45
N ALA A 102 -0.80 -1.15 -10.26
CA ALA A 102 -0.25 -2.08 -9.26
C ALA A 102 -1.33 -2.59 -8.29
N PHE A 103 -0.88 -3.44 -7.39
CA PHE A 103 -1.64 -3.79 -6.18
C PHE A 103 -1.22 -2.88 -5.04
N PHE A 104 -2.18 -2.20 -4.44
CA PHE A 104 -1.97 -1.31 -3.31
C PHE A 104 -2.54 -1.90 -2.03
N GLU A 105 -1.90 -1.61 -0.91
CA GLU A 105 -2.41 -1.91 0.41
C GLU A 105 -3.03 -0.64 0.99
N LEU A 106 -4.34 -0.64 1.22
CA LEU A 106 -5.03 0.48 1.87
C LEU A 106 -5.34 0.16 3.33
N ARG A 107 -5.30 1.19 4.17
CA ARG A 107 -5.82 1.16 5.53
C ARG A 107 -7.35 1.32 5.50
N LYS A 108 -8.00 0.94 6.59
CA LYS A 108 -9.47 0.93 6.69
C LYS A 108 -10.11 2.31 6.47
N GLU A 109 -9.41 3.36 6.88
CA GLU A 109 -9.85 4.76 6.76
C GLU A 109 -9.54 5.40 5.40
N GLU A 110 -8.74 4.74 4.57
CA GLU A 110 -8.33 5.25 3.26
C GLU A 110 -9.36 4.90 2.18
N ASN A 111 -9.37 5.69 1.12
CA ASN A 111 -10.38 5.67 0.07
C ASN A 111 -9.74 5.80 -1.33
N LEU A 112 -10.60 5.97 -2.36
CA LEU A 112 -10.14 6.12 -3.74
C LEU A 112 -9.16 7.29 -3.94
N GLN A 113 -9.32 8.39 -3.22
CA GLN A 113 -8.43 9.54 -3.32
C GLN A 113 -7.00 9.17 -2.89
N ASP A 114 -6.87 8.41 -1.78
CA ASP A 114 -5.58 7.92 -1.30
C ASP A 114 -4.96 6.92 -2.27
N LEU A 115 -5.78 6.01 -2.83
CA LEU A 115 -5.34 5.03 -3.83
C LEU A 115 -4.72 5.72 -5.05
N ILE A 116 -5.41 6.72 -5.61
CA ILE A 116 -4.91 7.50 -6.75
C ILE A 116 -3.64 8.27 -6.37
N LYS A 117 -3.57 8.86 -5.18
CA LYS A 117 -2.36 9.51 -4.68
C LYS A 117 -1.17 8.54 -4.63
N TYR A 118 -1.36 7.33 -4.12
CA TYR A 118 -0.31 6.31 -4.05
C TYR A 118 0.15 5.82 -5.42
N SER A 119 -0.72 5.86 -6.42
CA SER A 119 -0.36 5.54 -7.82
C SER A 119 0.37 6.69 -8.55
N GLY A 120 0.68 7.78 -7.85
CA GLY A 120 1.32 8.96 -8.44
C GLY A 120 0.35 9.93 -9.13
N GLY A 121 -0.97 9.72 -9.00
CA GLY A 121 -2.02 10.55 -9.59
C GLY A 121 -2.51 10.05 -10.95
N LEU A 122 -3.34 10.85 -11.59
CA LEU A 122 -3.92 10.58 -12.90
C LEU A 122 -3.12 11.25 -14.02
N PRO A 123 -2.94 10.58 -15.19
CA PRO A 123 -2.49 11.25 -16.40
C PRO A 123 -3.62 12.12 -16.97
N THR A 124 -3.28 13.03 -17.87
CA THR A 124 -4.25 13.93 -18.54
C THR A 124 -5.21 13.19 -19.48
N THR A 125 -4.87 11.97 -19.85
CA THR A 125 -5.65 11.07 -20.68
C THR A 125 -6.70 10.26 -19.90
N ALA A 126 -6.73 10.39 -18.57
CA ALA A 126 -7.72 9.69 -17.74
C ALA A 126 -9.10 10.33 -17.83
N ASP A 127 -10.14 9.51 -17.98
CA ASP A 127 -11.53 9.95 -17.84
C ASP A 127 -11.81 10.25 -16.37
N ILE A 128 -12.08 11.52 -16.09
CA ILE A 128 -12.37 12.00 -14.74
C ILE A 128 -13.86 11.87 -14.34
N GLN A 129 -14.71 11.47 -15.26
CA GLN A 129 -16.15 11.34 -15.02
C GLN A 129 -16.50 9.95 -14.49
N ASN A 130 -15.75 8.92 -14.89
CA ASN A 130 -16.12 7.56 -14.58
C ASN A 130 -14.97 6.75 -13.95
N VAL A 131 -15.29 6.06 -12.87
CA VAL A 131 -14.49 4.98 -12.31
C VAL A 131 -15.34 3.74 -12.14
N GLN A 132 -14.81 2.60 -12.53
CA GLN A 132 -15.44 1.30 -12.30
C GLN A 132 -14.76 0.58 -11.15
N ILE A 133 -15.57 0.05 -10.24
CA ILE A 133 -15.10 -0.75 -9.10
C ILE A 133 -15.78 -2.10 -9.19
N GLU A 134 -15.00 -3.15 -9.42
CA GLU A 134 -15.45 -4.53 -9.34
C GLU A 134 -15.21 -5.03 -7.89
N ARG A 135 -16.27 -5.39 -7.20
CA ARG A 135 -16.27 -5.80 -5.79
C ARG A 135 -16.80 -7.20 -5.61
N ILE A 136 -16.12 -8.00 -4.81
CA ILE A 136 -16.59 -9.33 -4.44
C ILE A 136 -17.61 -9.19 -3.32
N HIS A 137 -18.80 -9.74 -3.52
CA HIS A 137 -19.85 -9.80 -2.51
C HIS A 137 -19.42 -10.60 -1.26
N SER A 138 -19.87 -10.14 -0.10
CA SER A 138 -19.74 -10.90 1.14
C SER A 138 -20.46 -12.26 1.03
N PHE A 139 -20.12 -13.23 1.88
CA PHE A 139 -20.78 -14.55 1.89
C PHE A 139 -22.30 -14.43 2.02
N LYS A 140 -22.80 -13.53 2.88
CA LYS A 140 -24.24 -13.28 3.08
C LYS A 140 -24.92 -12.72 1.85
N GLU A 141 -24.26 -11.82 1.13
CA GLU A 141 -24.78 -11.24 -0.10
C GLU A 141 -24.85 -12.28 -1.21
N ARG A 142 -23.82 -13.12 -1.34
CA ARG A 142 -23.81 -14.24 -2.31
C ARG A 142 -24.95 -15.24 -2.06
N GLU A 143 -25.23 -15.57 -0.80
CA GLU A 143 -26.37 -16.41 -0.44
C GLU A 143 -27.72 -15.77 -0.81
N ARG A 144 -27.84 -14.44 -0.67
CA ARG A 144 -29.07 -13.70 -0.96
C ARG A 144 -29.30 -13.46 -2.44
N THR A 145 -28.26 -13.12 -3.20
CA THR A 145 -28.35 -12.68 -4.60
C THR A 145 -28.00 -13.77 -5.60
N GLY A 146 -27.22 -14.75 -5.20
CA GLY A 146 -26.61 -15.74 -6.11
C GLY A 146 -25.44 -15.18 -6.92
N GLU A 147 -25.10 -13.89 -6.76
CA GLU A 147 -24.03 -13.21 -7.49
C GLU A 147 -22.73 -13.24 -6.71
N ILE A 148 -21.59 -13.40 -7.41
CA ILE A 148 -20.28 -13.46 -6.79
C ILE A 148 -19.68 -12.07 -6.60
N TYR A 149 -19.94 -11.15 -7.55
CA TYR A 149 -19.41 -9.78 -7.55
C TYR A 149 -20.42 -8.79 -8.10
N GLU A 150 -20.23 -7.54 -7.75
CA GLU A 150 -20.94 -6.39 -8.31
C GLU A 150 -19.98 -5.49 -9.06
N VAL A 151 -20.51 -4.73 -10.02
CA VAL A 151 -19.77 -3.69 -10.72
C VAL A 151 -20.43 -2.36 -10.40
N LEU A 152 -19.65 -1.50 -9.74
CA LEU A 152 -20.07 -0.15 -9.37
C LEU A 152 -19.44 0.85 -10.32
N ALA A 153 -20.27 1.67 -11.00
CA ALA A 153 -19.82 2.85 -11.71
C ALA A 153 -20.03 4.08 -10.81
N LYS A 154 -19.02 4.92 -10.68
CA LYS A 154 -19.03 6.12 -9.85
C LYS A 154 -18.37 7.28 -10.58
N ASP A 155 -18.78 8.50 -10.23
CA ASP A 155 -18.04 9.69 -10.65
C ASP A 155 -16.70 9.74 -9.92
N LEU A 156 -15.61 9.83 -10.69
CA LEU A 156 -14.25 9.86 -10.13
C LEU A 156 -14.02 11.14 -9.32
N GLY A 157 -14.54 12.28 -9.79
CA GLY A 157 -14.34 13.53 -9.09
C GLY A 157 -14.98 14.72 -9.81
N THR A 158 -14.75 15.90 -9.28
CA THR A 158 -15.29 17.17 -9.79
C THR A 158 -14.23 18.28 -9.76
N PHE A 159 -14.37 19.25 -10.67
CA PHE A 159 -13.59 20.48 -10.61
C PHE A 159 -14.18 21.44 -9.59
N LYS A 160 -13.32 21.90 -8.67
CA LYS A 160 -13.63 23.00 -7.74
C LYS A 160 -12.53 24.06 -7.82
N LYS A 161 -12.90 25.30 -8.13
CA LYS A 161 -11.97 26.43 -8.21
C LYS A 161 -10.69 26.10 -8.99
N ASP A 162 -10.86 25.62 -10.22
CA ASP A 162 -9.79 25.24 -11.16
C ASP A 162 -8.90 24.07 -10.71
N SER A 163 -9.26 23.36 -9.65
CA SER A 163 -8.59 22.13 -9.25
C SER A 163 -9.54 20.92 -9.30
N PHE A 164 -9.04 19.80 -9.85
CA PHE A 164 -9.79 18.54 -9.84
C PHE A 164 -9.69 17.88 -8.46
N GLN A 165 -10.83 17.55 -7.87
CA GLN A 165 -10.94 16.87 -6.60
C GLN A 165 -11.54 15.49 -6.80
N ILE A 166 -10.80 14.45 -6.44
CA ILE A 166 -11.26 13.06 -6.48
C ILE A 166 -12.27 12.84 -5.35
N ASN A 167 -13.37 12.16 -5.66
CA ASN A 167 -14.38 11.82 -4.67
C ASN A 167 -13.85 10.78 -3.67
N PRO A 168 -14.13 10.91 -2.37
CA PRO A 168 -13.68 9.98 -1.33
C PRO A 168 -14.55 8.71 -1.33
N ILE A 169 -14.48 7.93 -2.41
CA ILE A 169 -15.23 6.68 -2.55
C ILE A 169 -14.57 5.60 -1.71
N ALA A 170 -15.35 4.92 -0.88
CA ALA A 170 -14.88 3.82 -0.06
C ALA A 170 -14.45 2.61 -0.91
N ILE A 171 -13.24 2.13 -0.67
CA ILE A 171 -12.64 0.98 -1.35
C ILE A 171 -12.49 -0.15 -0.33
N HIS A 172 -12.79 -1.38 -0.75
CA HIS A 172 -12.76 -2.56 0.09
C HIS A 172 -11.66 -3.53 -0.34
N ASP A 173 -11.31 -4.46 0.55
CA ASP A 173 -10.34 -5.51 0.22
C ASP A 173 -10.78 -6.30 -1.01
N LYS A 174 -9.83 -6.58 -1.90
CA LYS A 174 -10.02 -7.27 -3.19
C LYS A 174 -10.79 -6.49 -4.25
N ASP A 175 -11.15 -5.23 -4.03
CA ASP A 175 -11.69 -4.41 -5.09
C ASP A 175 -10.69 -4.31 -6.26
N VAL A 176 -11.26 -4.30 -7.46
CA VAL A 176 -10.52 -3.97 -8.69
C VAL A 176 -11.05 -2.64 -9.19
N VAL A 177 -10.20 -1.62 -9.13
CA VAL A 177 -10.53 -0.26 -9.56
C VAL A 177 -9.98 -0.04 -10.97
N THR A 178 -10.85 0.39 -11.89
CA THR A 178 -10.50 0.69 -13.28
C THR A 178 -10.79 2.15 -13.57
N ILE A 179 -9.78 2.88 -14.01
CA ILE A 179 -9.91 4.22 -14.57
C ILE A 179 -9.86 4.07 -16.10
N PHE A 180 -10.81 4.68 -16.79
CA PHE A 180 -10.87 4.62 -18.26
C PHE A 180 -10.06 5.75 -18.88
N PRO A 181 -9.60 5.60 -20.13
CA PRO A 181 -9.10 6.72 -20.92
C PRO A 181 -10.28 7.62 -21.38
N VAL A 182 -9.99 8.89 -21.62
CA VAL A 182 -10.94 9.77 -22.32
C VAL A 182 -11.22 9.20 -23.68
N THR A 183 -12.49 8.88 -23.95
CA THR A 183 -12.94 8.49 -25.29
C THR A 183 -13.25 9.78 -26.05
N GLY A 184 -12.31 10.25 -26.85
CA GLY A 184 -12.50 11.43 -27.70
C GLY A 184 -12.33 11.07 -29.16
N ASP A 185 -13.30 11.46 -29.99
CA ASP A 185 -13.20 11.50 -31.45
C ASP A 185 -12.21 12.57 -31.97
N HIS A 186 -11.16 12.84 -31.21
CA HIS A 186 -10.18 13.91 -31.49
C HIS A 186 -8.75 13.39 -31.74
N VAL A 187 -8.62 12.15 -32.19
CA VAL A 187 -7.41 11.75 -32.93
C VAL A 187 -7.78 11.75 -34.40
N GLN A 188 -8.03 12.92 -34.97
CA GLN A 188 -7.90 13.09 -36.40
C GLN A 188 -6.41 13.23 -36.73
N ASP A 189 -5.98 12.32 -37.60
CA ASP A 189 -4.69 12.26 -38.26
C ASP A 189 -4.20 13.63 -38.72
N THR A 190 -2.99 14.00 -38.35
CA THR A 190 -2.09 14.87 -39.13
C THR A 190 -0.72 14.25 -39.20
#